data_9540c2110837d2cd08c6abb65af0baa1
#
_entry.id   9540c2110837d2cd08c6abb65af0baa1
#
_cell.length_a   1.000
_cell.length_b   1.000
_cell.length_c   1.000
_cell.angle_alpha   90.00
_cell.angle_beta   90.00
_cell.angle_gamma   90.00
#
_symmetry.space_group_name_H-M   'P 1'
#
loop_
_entity.id
_entity.type
_entity.pdbx_description
1 polymer ?
#
loop_
_entity_poly.entity_id
_entity_poly.type
_entity_poly.pdbx_seq_one_letter_code
_entity_poly.pdbx_strand_id
1 'polypeptide(L)'
;MAGFAGMRDKWNTFWENARTTMKPVDRVLGTIGRVIGFICKWIWNLRGLLISIPVALTAWRLAVYNKVHLPAEVGINMLASGEFGTMLTLQQAVMIPLCLTFFSLVMVICTRKPVIPWVISIFTLAIPLLLLMNNNLQALMDLFAVCKGFFTPA
;
A
#
# COMPACT_ATOMS: atom_id res chain seq x y z
N MET A 1 -23.97 -41.57 -54.96
CA MET A 1 -24.08 -40.92 -53.62
C MET A 1 -23.06 -41.41 -52.57
N ALA A 2 -22.12 -42.29 -52.92
CA ALA A 2 -21.12 -42.85 -51.95
C ALA A 2 -19.94 -41.94 -51.62
N GLY A 3 -19.65 -40.89 -52.39
CA GLY A 3 -18.48 -40.06 -52.21
C GLY A 3 -18.53 -39.07 -51.04
N PHE A 4 -19.69 -38.58 -50.68
CA PHE A 4 -19.87 -37.59 -49.60
C PHE A 4 -19.77 -38.19 -48.19
N ALA A 5 -20.14 -39.46 -48.01
CA ALA A 5 -20.03 -40.15 -46.71
C ALA A 5 -18.55 -40.34 -46.33
N GLY A 6 -17.72 -40.81 -47.30
CA GLY A 6 -16.31 -41.04 -47.04
C GLY A 6 -15.50 -39.76 -46.78
N MET A 7 -15.93 -38.62 -47.31
CA MET A 7 -15.28 -37.33 -47.04
C MET A 7 -15.58 -36.81 -45.64
N ARG A 8 -16.83 -37.02 -45.17
CA ARG A 8 -17.27 -36.66 -43.84
C ARG A 8 -16.58 -37.47 -42.75
N ASP A 9 -16.38 -38.75 -43.00
CA ASP A 9 -15.69 -39.63 -42.06
C ASP A 9 -14.18 -39.27 -41.94
N LYS A 10 -13.53 -38.97 -43.08
CA LYS A 10 -12.16 -38.46 -43.08
C LYS A 10 -12.02 -37.13 -42.34
N TRP A 11 -13.00 -36.24 -42.48
CA TRP A 11 -13.03 -34.96 -41.80
C TRP A 11 -13.23 -35.13 -40.28
N ASN A 12 -14.10 -35.99 -39.86
CA ASN A 12 -14.34 -36.31 -38.46
C ASN A 12 -13.09 -36.94 -37.82
N THR A 13 -12.46 -37.89 -38.48
CA THR A 13 -11.24 -38.54 -38.02
C THR A 13 -10.07 -37.54 -37.94
N PHE A 14 -9.98 -36.59 -38.86
CA PHE A 14 -9.01 -35.50 -38.76
C PHE A 14 -9.19 -34.64 -37.52
N TRP A 15 -10.45 -34.25 -37.23
CA TRP A 15 -10.73 -33.43 -36.06
C TRP A 15 -10.56 -34.19 -34.72
N GLU A 16 -10.88 -35.45 -34.69
CA GLU A 16 -10.61 -36.30 -33.51
C GLU A 16 -9.10 -36.47 -33.27
N ASN A 17 -8.33 -36.70 -34.31
CA ASN A 17 -6.87 -36.78 -34.21
C ASN A 17 -6.27 -35.42 -33.80
N ALA A 18 -6.76 -34.31 -34.36
CA ALA A 18 -6.32 -32.97 -33.98
C ALA A 18 -6.63 -32.69 -32.51
N ARG A 19 -7.84 -33.03 -32.02
CA ARG A 19 -8.21 -32.90 -30.59
C ARG A 19 -7.34 -33.76 -29.68
N THR A 20 -7.05 -34.99 -30.07
CA THR A 20 -6.18 -35.88 -29.25
C THR A 20 -4.75 -35.39 -29.21
N THR A 21 -4.22 -34.82 -30.31
CA THR A 21 -2.90 -34.23 -30.38
C THR A 21 -2.79 -32.90 -29.62
N MET A 22 -3.91 -32.14 -29.53
CA MET A 22 -3.95 -30.88 -28.78
C MET A 22 -4.12 -31.06 -27.27
N LYS A 23 -4.63 -32.18 -26.78
CA LYS A 23 -4.80 -32.44 -25.34
C LYS A 23 -3.54 -32.19 -24.50
N PRO A 24 -2.32 -32.61 -24.88
CA PRO A 24 -1.12 -32.28 -24.12
C PRO A 24 -0.81 -30.77 -24.14
N VAL A 25 -1.09 -30.09 -25.27
CA VAL A 25 -0.87 -28.63 -25.42
C VAL A 25 -1.84 -27.86 -24.50
N ASP A 26 -3.11 -28.25 -24.45
CA ASP A 26 -4.10 -27.64 -23.54
C ASP A 26 -3.72 -27.84 -22.08
N ARG A 27 -3.15 -29.00 -21.72
CA ARG A 27 -2.67 -29.27 -20.36
C ARG A 27 -1.46 -28.39 -20.00
N VAL A 28 -0.54 -28.19 -20.93
CA VAL A 28 0.62 -27.30 -20.75
C VAL A 28 0.18 -25.85 -20.65
N LEU A 29 -0.69 -25.39 -21.57
CA LEU A 29 -1.26 -24.03 -21.53
C LEU A 29 -2.05 -23.78 -20.23
N GLY A 30 -2.83 -24.76 -19.76
CA GLY A 30 -3.55 -24.63 -18.49
C GLY A 30 -2.60 -24.60 -17.28
N THR A 31 -1.44 -25.23 -17.34
CA THR A 31 -0.42 -25.18 -16.30
C THR A 31 0.30 -23.83 -16.33
N ILE A 32 0.70 -23.37 -17.52
CA ILE A 32 1.30 -22.04 -17.71
C ILE A 32 0.34 -20.96 -17.24
N GLY A 33 -0.94 -21.03 -17.58
CA GLY A 33 -1.97 -20.08 -17.13
C GLY A 33 -2.11 -20.04 -15.61
N ARG A 34 -2.03 -21.18 -14.92
CA ARG A 34 -2.04 -21.25 -13.45
C ARG A 34 -0.79 -20.61 -12.82
N VAL A 35 0.38 -20.88 -13.39
CA VAL A 35 1.65 -20.29 -12.92
C VAL A 35 1.65 -18.77 -13.13
N ILE A 36 1.24 -18.29 -14.30
CA ILE A 36 1.11 -16.87 -14.59
C ILE A 36 0.10 -16.22 -13.64
N GLY A 37 -1.06 -16.84 -13.43
CA GLY A 37 -2.08 -16.35 -12.48
C GLY A 37 -1.55 -16.28 -11.05
N PHE A 38 -0.74 -17.24 -10.61
CA PHE A 38 -0.09 -17.25 -9.31
C PHE A 38 0.93 -16.10 -9.19
N ILE A 39 1.78 -15.92 -10.21
CA ILE A 39 2.78 -14.83 -10.27
C ILE A 39 2.08 -13.46 -10.27
N CYS A 40 1.05 -13.28 -11.09
CA CYS A 40 0.27 -12.03 -11.10
C CYS A 40 -0.39 -11.73 -9.76
N LYS A 41 -0.92 -12.74 -9.08
CA LYS A 41 -1.49 -12.60 -7.73
C LYS A 41 -0.43 -12.21 -6.69
N TRP A 42 0.76 -12.78 -6.80
CA TRP A 42 1.91 -12.44 -5.96
C TRP A 42 2.38 -11.00 -6.20
N ILE A 43 2.55 -10.59 -7.47
CA ILE A 43 2.91 -9.21 -7.84
C ILE A 43 1.85 -8.23 -7.34
N TRP A 44 0.57 -8.59 -7.41
CA TRP A 44 -0.51 -7.76 -6.90
C TRP A 44 -0.46 -7.56 -5.37
N ASN A 45 -0.10 -8.60 -4.63
CA ASN A 45 0.10 -8.52 -3.18
C ASN A 45 1.40 -7.77 -2.83
N LEU A 46 2.48 -7.99 -3.59
CA LEU A 46 3.74 -7.26 -3.41
C LEU A 46 3.57 -5.74 -3.62
N ARG A 47 2.67 -5.33 -4.51
CA ARG A 47 2.35 -3.92 -4.74
C ARG A 47 1.87 -3.23 -3.46
N GLY A 48 0.99 -3.88 -2.70
CA GLY A 48 0.54 -3.37 -1.40
C GLY A 48 1.72 -3.18 -0.42
N LEU A 49 2.63 -4.13 -0.40
CA LEU A 49 3.81 -4.09 0.45
C LEU A 49 4.81 -3.00 0.01
N LEU A 50 5.06 -2.88 -1.30
CA LEU A 50 5.94 -1.84 -1.85
C LEU A 50 5.43 -0.41 -1.55
N ILE A 51 4.11 -0.19 -1.60
CA ILE A 51 3.52 1.09 -1.26
C ILE A 51 3.52 1.33 0.26
N SER A 52 3.42 0.27 1.06
CA SER A 52 3.40 0.36 2.52
C SER A 52 4.77 0.68 3.12
N ILE A 53 5.87 0.24 2.51
CA ILE A 53 7.23 0.49 3.01
C ILE A 53 7.56 1.99 3.10
N PRO A 54 7.38 2.81 2.05
CA PRO A 54 7.66 4.25 2.13
C PRO A 54 6.82 4.94 3.22
N VAL A 55 5.54 4.58 3.34
CA VAL A 55 4.65 5.15 4.36
C VAL A 55 5.12 4.77 5.77
N ALA A 56 5.51 3.51 5.99
CA ALA A 56 6.04 3.04 7.27
C ALA A 56 7.35 3.75 7.65
N LEU A 57 8.27 3.91 6.68
CA LEU A 57 9.53 4.63 6.90
C LEU A 57 9.28 6.10 7.21
N THR A 58 8.37 6.75 6.52
CA THR A 58 7.99 8.14 6.78
C THR A 58 7.38 8.28 8.16
N ALA A 59 6.45 7.41 8.55
CA ALA A 59 5.86 7.41 9.88
C ALA A 59 6.89 7.24 10.98
N TRP A 60 7.83 6.30 10.80
CA TRP A 60 8.93 6.10 11.73
C TRP A 60 9.84 7.31 11.85
N ARG A 61 10.26 7.89 10.71
CA ARG A 61 11.09 9.11 10.70
C ARG A 61 10.40 10.28 11.38
N LEU A 62 9.11 10.48 11.11
CA LEU A 62 8.31 11.50 11.77
C LEU A 62 8.19 11.27 13.28
N ALA A 63 7.98 10.04 13.70
CA ALA A 63 7.92 9.69 15.12
C ALA A 63 9.23 9.99 15.85
N VAL A 64 10.37 9.64 15.24
CA VAL A 64 11.70 9.95 15.79
C VAL A 64 11.93 11.46 15.83
N TYR A 65 11.55 12.18 14.78
CA TYR A 65 11.68 13.64 14.72
C TYR A 65 10.82 14.31 15.81
N ASN A 66 9.57 13.91 15.94
CA ASN A 66 8.64 14.44 16.93
C ASN A 66 9.11 14.18 18.38
N LYS A 67 9.71 13.03 18.64
CA LYS A 67 10.26 12.70 19.96
C LYS A 67 11.32 13.70 20.42
N VAL A 68 12.07 14.31 19.49
CA VAL A 68 13.14 15.28 19.79
C VAL A 68 12.62 16.71 19.86
N HIS A 69 11.62 17.06 19.04
CA HIS A 69 11.20 18.44 18.83
C HIS A 69 9.89 18.84 19.51
N LEU A 70 9.10 17.86 20.00
CA LEU A 70 7.91 18.15 20.78
C LEU A 70 8.22 18.35 22.25
N PRO A 71 7.47 19.22 22.97
CA PRO A 71 7.57 19.40 24.41
C PRO A 71 7.12 18.14 25.17
N ALA A 72 7.43 18.07 26.45
CA ALA A 72 7.03 16.95 27.32
C ALA A 72 5.51 16.76 27.40
N GLU A 73 4.79 17.88 27.36
CA GLU A 73 3.33 17.92 27.27
C GLU A 73 2.91 18.53 25.94
N VAL A 74 2.13 17.80 25.15
CA VAL A 74 1.73 18.13 23.79
C VAL A 74 0.26 18.49 23.76
N GLY A 75 -0.07 19.72 23.35
CA GLY A 75 -1.44 20.19 23.18
C GLY A 75 -2.05 19.68 21.88
N ILE A 76 -3.29 19.14 21.97
CA ILE A 76 -4.01 18.63 20.79
C ILE A 76 -4.97 19.66 20.23
N ASN A 77 -5.83 20.22 21.09
CA ASN A 77 -6.87 21.14 20.71
C ASN A 77 -6.54 22.56 21.21
N MET A 78 -6.28 23.46 20.27
CA MET A 78 -6.14 24.86 20.58
C MET A 78 -7.54 25.49 20.66
N LEU A 79 -7.91 25.97 21.83
CA LEU A 79 -9.16 26.69 22.07
C LEU A 79 -9.07 28.11 21.49
N ALA A 80 -10.21 28.74 21.27
CA ALA A 80 -10.27 30.14 20.82
C ALA A 80 -9.59 31.13 21.80
N SER A 81 -9.41 30.71 23.06
CA SER A 81 -8.64 31.46 24.07
C SER A 81 -7.12 31.40 23.89
N GLY A 82 -6.62 30.56 22.98
CA GLY A 82 -5.17 30.31 22.81
C GLY A 82 -4.61 29.22 23.75
N GLU A 83 -5.42 28.67 24.64
CA GLU A 83 -5.03 27.61 25.53
C GLU A 83 -5.30 26.23 24.92
N PHE A 84 -4.58 25.20 25.36
CA PHE A 84 -4.83 23.84 24.93
C PHE A 84 -5.89 23.18 25.81
N GLY A 85 -6.97 22.69 25.21
CA GLY A 85 -8.06 22.00 25.92
C GLY A 85 -7.71 20.59 26.38
N THR A 86 -6.78 19.92 25.70
CA THR A 86 -6.33 18.55 26.01
C THR A 86 -4.82 18.44 25.83
N MET A 87 -4.15 17.92 26.85
CA MET A 87 -2.71 17.66 26.84
C MET A 87 -2.45 16.16 26.79
N LEU A 88 -1.49 15.74 25.97
CA LEU A 88 -0.95 14.38 25.93
C LEU A 88 0.49 14.39 26.42
N THR A 89 0.91 13.28 27.01
CA THR A 89 2.35 13.07 27.23
C THR A 89 3.07 12.90 25.88
N LEU A 90 4.33 13.32 25.81
CA LEU A 90 5.18 13.16 24.62
C LEU A 90 5.14 11.73 24.07
N GLN A 91 5.19 10.73 24.97
CA GLN A 91 5.14 9.33 24.57
C GLN A 91 3.81 8.98 23.86
N GLN A 92 2.69 9.43 24.38
CA GLN A 92 1.38 9.21 23.77
C GLN A 92 1.26 9.95 22.44
N ALA A 93 1.71 11.19 22.36
CA ALA A 93 1.68 12.01 21.15
C ALA A 93 2.48 11.40 20.00
N VAL A 94 3.56 10.66 20.29
CA VAL A 94 4.38 9.98 19.30
C VAL A 94 3.86 8.59 18.99
N MET A 95 3.46 7.81 19.99
CA MET A 95 3.09 6.40 19.82
C MET A 95 1.71 6.21 19.20
N ILE A 96 0.73 7.07 19.54
CA ILE A 96 -0.64 6.92 19.01
C ILE A 96 -0.67 7.03 17.47
N PRO A 97 -0.14 8.08 16.84
CA PRO A 97 -0.13 8.17 15.37
C PRO A 97 0.67 7.03 14.72
N LEU A 98 1.79 6.65 15.34
CA LEU A 98 2.63 5.56 14.85
C LEU A 98 1.87 4.24 14.83
N CYS A 99 1.22 3.87 15.93
CA CYS A 99 0.41 2.66 16.04
C CYS A 99 -0.76 2.67 15.05
N LEU A 100 -1.46 3.81 14.90
CA LEU A 100 -2.55 3.94 13.93
C LEU A 100 -2.07 3.74 12.50
N THR A 101 -0.92 4.31 12.14
CA THR A 101 -0.33 4.14 10.82
C THR A 101 0.06 2.67 10.57
N PHE A 102 0.74 2.03 11.51
CA PHE A 102 1.09 0.62 11.39
C PHE A 102 -0.13 -0.29 11.31
N PHE A 103 -1.16 -0.05 12.12
CA PHE A 103 -2.40 -0.79 12.04
C PHE A 103 -3.08 -0.65 10.68
N SER A 104 -3.14 0.57 10.14
CA SER A 104 -3.68 0.83 8.80
C SER A 104 -2.87 0.11 7.71
N LEU A 105 -1.54 0.06 7.82
CA LEU A 105 -0.67 -0.65 6.88
C LEU A 105 -0.86 -2.17 6.94
N VAL A 106 -1.04 -2.74 8.13
CA VAL A 106 -1.41 -4.16 8.28
C VAL A 106 -2.74 -4.43 7.56
N MET A 107 -3.72 -3.53 7.68
CA MET A 107 -4.98 -3.64 6.96
C MET A 107 -4.81 -3.55 5.43
N VAL A 108 -3.86 -2.76 4.90
CA VAL A 108 -3.51 -2.73 3.46
C VAL A 108 -3.08 -4.11 2.98
N ILE A 109 -2.27 -4.81 3.78
CA ILE A 109 -1.74 -6.13 3.43
C ILE A 109 -2.83 -7.21 3.52
N CYS A 110 -3.69 -7.14 4.55
CA CYS A 110 -4.71 -8.16 4.83
C CYS A 110 -5.98 -8.02 3.99
N THR A 111 -6.28 -6.83 3.46
CA THR A 111 -7.57 -6.54 2.81
C THR A 111 -7.49 -6.71 1.29
N ARG A 112 -8.58 -7.24 0.69
CA ARG A 112 -8.70 -7.35 -0.77
C ARG A 112 -8.85 -6.00 -1.49
N LYS A 113 -9.28 -4.95 -0.76
CA LYS A 113 -9.43 -3.57 -1.26
C LYS A 113 -8.42 -2.65 -0.54
N PRO A 114 -7.16 -2.62 -0.96
CA PRO A 114 -6.09 -1.93 -0.24
C PRO A 114 -6.19 -0.40 -0.31
N VAL A 115 -7.01 0.17 -1.21
CA VAL A 115 -7.08 1.62 -1.44
C VAL A 115 -7.57 2.36 -0.20
N ILE A 116 -8.63 1.90 0.46
CA ILE A 116 -9.20 2.57 1.63
C ILE A 116 -8.22 2.59 2.81
N PRO A 117 -7.67 1.44 3.26
CA PRO A 117 -6.66 1.45 4.33
C PRO A 117 -5.41 2.25 3.96
N TRP A 118 -5.02 2.28 2.70
CA TRP A 118 -3.88 3.07 2.23
C TRP A 118 -4.15 4.57 2.36
N VAL A 119 -5.32 5.05 1.93
CA VAL A 119 -5.74 6.45 2.12
C VAL A 119 -5.76 6.81 3.61
N ILE A 120 -6.31 5.93 4.47
CA ILE A 120 -6.31 6.12 5.92
C ILE A 120 -4.87 6.25 6.44
N SER A 121 -3.93 5.41 5.98
CA SER A 121 -2.52 5.48 6.42
C SER A 121 -1.85 6.80 6.04
N ILE A 122 -2.20 7.40 4.91
CA ILE A 122 -1.72 8.75 4.53
C ILE A 122 -2.30 9.80 5.47
N PHE A 123 -3.61 9.73 5.78
CA PHE A 123 -4.23 10.67 6.73
C PHE A 123 -3.63 10.55 8.13
N THR A 124 -3.27 9.35 8.58
CA THR A 124 -2.61 9.19 9.88
C THR A 124 -1.23 9.84 9.93
N LEU A 125 -0.53 9.99 8.78
CA LEU A 125 0.72 10.75 8.71
C LEU A 125 0.53 12.26 8.92
N ALA A 126 -0.66 12.79 8.67
CA ALA A 126 -0.95 14.20 8.92
C ALA A 126 -1.00 14.51 10.44
N ILE A 127 -1.35 13.54 11.28
CA ILE A 127 -1.46 13.76 12.73
C ILE A 127 -0.15 14.25 13.36
N PRO A 128 1.01 13.57 13.18
CA PRO A 128 2.28 14.04 13.73
C PRO A 128 2.71 15.41 13.18
N LEU A 129 2.34 15.75 11.94
CA LEU A 129 2.61 17.09 11.38
C LEU A 129 1.73 18.17 12.04
N LEU A 130 0.45 17.87 12.27
CA LEU A 130 -0.46 18.76 12.99
C LEU A 130 0.00 19.00 14.45
N LEU A 131 0.52 17.96 15.10
CA LEU A 131 1.08 18.10 16.45
C LEU A 131 2.29 19.03 16.47
N LEU A 132 3.21 18.93 15.48
CA LEU A 132 4.31 19.87 15.31
C LEU A 132 3.81 21.28 15.03
N MET A 133 2.84 21.44 14.13
CA MET A 133 2.27 22.73 13.80
C MET A 133 1.70 23.45 15.03
N ASN A 134 1.00 22.72 15.88
CA ASN A 134 0.37 23.30 17.07
C ASN A 134 1.35 23.59 18.22
N ASN A 135 2.42 22.80 18.36
CA ASN A 135 3.30 22.89 19.53
C ASN A 135 4.69 23.43 19.20
N ASN A 136 5.18 23.25 17.96
CA ASN A 136 6.50 23.73 17.53
C ASN A 136 6.50 24.03 16.02
N LEU A 137 5.95 25.16 15.64
CA LEU A 137 5.87 25.59 14.24
C LEU A 137 7.26 25.74 13.59
N GLN A 138 8.27 26.15 14.35
CA GLN A 138 9.65 26.30 13.82
C GLN A 138 10.20 24.94 13.39
N ALA A 139 10.05 23.90 14.21
CA ALA A 139 10.49 22.56 13.86
C ALA A 139 9.76 22.01 12.61
N LEU A 140 8.47 22.35 12.43
CA LEU A 140 7.75 22.01 11.21
C LEU A 140 8.35 22.71 9.97
N MET A 141 8.68 23.99 10.08
CA MET A 141 9.30 24.77 8.98
C MET A 141 10.68 24.21 8.63
N ASP A 142 11.49 23.83 9.63
CA ASP A 142 12.81 23.22 9.42
C ASP A 142 12.68 21.86 8.72
N LEU A 143 11.68 21.05 9.08
CA LEU A 143 11.38 19.79 8.40
C LEU A 143 11.07 20.01 6.93
N PHE A 144 10.24 21.00 6.59
CA PHE A 144 9.91 21.34 5.21
C PHE A 144 11.11 21.92 4.45
N ALA A 145 11.98 22.69 5.10
CA ALA A 145 13.20 23.21 4.48
C ALA A 145 14.15 22.08 4.08
N VAL A 146 14.33 21.07 4.94
CA VAL A 146 15.11 19.87 4.64
C VAL A 146 14.49 19.12 3.45
N CYS A 147 13.17 18.92 3.44
CA CYS A 147 12.49 18.26 2.33
C CYS A 147 12.67 19.04 1.01
N LYS A 148 12.59 20.36 1.05
CA LYS A 148 12.80 21.22 -0.13
C LYS A 148 14.22 21.09 -0.68
N GLY A 149 15.24 20.99 0.18
CA GLY A 149 16.63 20.79 -0.23
C GLY A 149 16.88 19.48 -0.98
N PHE A 150 16.06 18.44 -0.77
CA PHE A 150 16.14 17.20 -1.53
C PHE A 150 15.58 17.30 -2.96
N PHE A 151 14.71 18.27 -3.24
CA PHE A 151 14.05 18.46 -4.53
C PHE A 151 14.65 19.57 -5.38
N THR A 152 15.54 20.41 -4.83
CA THR A 152 16.28 21.42 -5.60
C THR A 152 17.68 20.86 -5.89
N PRO A 153 17.95 20.37 -7.13
CA PRO A 153 19.31 20.07 -7.54
C PRO A 153 20.12 21.36 -7.54
N ALA A 154 21.33 21.28 -6.98
CA ALA A 154 22.32 22.36 -6.98
C ALA A 154 22.70 22.75 -8.40
#